data_d9a50384dce53690a9e047c1350434f1
#
_entry.id   d9a50384dce53690a9e047c1350434f1
#
_cell.length_a   1.000
_cell.length_b   1.000
_cell.length_c   1.000
_cell.angle_alpha   90.00
_cell.angle_beta   90.00
_cell.angle_gamma   90.00
#
_symmetry.space_group_name_H-M   'P 1'
#
loop_
_entity.id
_entity.type
_entity.pdbx_description
1 polymer ?
#
loop_
_entity_poly.entity_id
_entity_poly.type
_entity_poly.pdbx_seq_one_letter_code
_entity_poly.pdbx_strand_id
1 'polypeptide(L)'
;MINLNHIYILMDIRRILVDDQFKYVDKKTKKRITDKKTLKRIANMRIPPAYKKIKISKRVGDKVQAIGVDDAGRKQYIYNKKFVQEQQEIKFQDLIQFGKKIKRIRQDVKYHISKKTDIYDRSKVISMVIYLMDNCNFRIGTEEYKKLYNTYGATTLNKNHIIYKDNEAEIRFVGK
;
A
#
# COMPACT_ATOMS: atom_id res chain seq x y z
N MET A 1 -3.21 -9.07 10.53
CA MET A 1 -4.13 -8.30 9.66
C MET A 1 -4.97 -7.37 10.52
N ILE A 2 -5.00 -6.07 10.26
CA ILE A 2 -5.86 -5.12 11.00
C ILE A 2 -7.27 -5.29 10.42
N ASN A 3 -8.23 -5.68 11.27
CA ASN A 3 -9.64 -5.78 10.85
C ASN A 3 -10.17 -4.36 10.53
N LEU A 4 -10.24 -4.03 9.24
CA LEU A 4 -10.65 -2.71 8.76
C LEU A 4 -12.06 -2.32 9.23
N ASN A 5 -12.96 -3.28 9.44
CA ASN A 5 -14.31 -3.00 9.91
C ASN A 5 -14.34 -2.45 11.34
N HIS A 6 -13.42 -2.88 12.20
CA HIS A 6 -13.31 -2.38 13.57
C HIS A 6 -12.81 -0.93 13.64
N ILE A 7 -11.98 -0.51 12.69
CA ILE A 7 -11.43 0.86 12.61
C ILE A 7 -12.55 1.89 12.35
N TYR A 8 -13.54 1.54 11.52
CA TYR A 8 -14.63 2.47 11.19
C TYR A 8 -15.57 2.79 12.35
N ILE A 9 -15.66 1.90 13.35
CA ILE A 9 -16.55 2.07 14.51
C ILE A 9 -16.03 3.17 15.45
N LEU A 10 -14.72 3.40 15.49
CA LEU A 10 -14.06 4.31 16.44
C LEU A 10 -13.80 5.72 15.88
N MET A 11 -14.22 6.00 14.63
CA MET A 11 -13.98 7.30 13.97
C MET A 11 -15.12 8.27 14.28
N ASP A 12 -15.04 8.92 15.43
CA ASP A 12 -16.13 9.71 16.00
C ASP A 12 -16.12 11.20 15.67
N ILE A 13 -15.02 11.73 15.12
CA ILE A 13 -14.91 13.13 14.73
C ILE A 13 -15.01 13.25 13.22
N ARG A 14 -15.72 14.28 12.74
CA ARG A 14 -15.84 14.65 11.34
C ARG A 14 -15.26 16.02 11.10
N ARG A 15 -14.56 16.20 9.98
CA ARG A 15 -14.20 17.52 9.44
C ARG A 15 -15.34 18.00 8.56
N ILE A 16 -15.78 19.22 8.77
CA ILE A 16 -16.77 19.94 7.97
C ILE A 16 -16.18 21.26 7.52
N LEU A 17 -16.65 21.79 6.40
CA LEU A 17 -16.30 23.13 5.92
C LEU A 17 -17.45 24.07 6.28
N VAL A 18 -17.15 25.17 6.98
CA VAL A 18 -18.10 26.21 7.36
C VAL A 18 -17.39 27.54 7.23
N ASP A 19 -17.94 28.45 6.44
CA ASP A 19 -17.37 29.78 6.17
C ASP A 19 -15.88 29.69 5.73
N ASP A 20 -15.61 28.83 4.75
CA ASP A 20 -14.28 28.52 4.20
C ASP A 20 -13.24 28.05 5.24
N GLN A 21 -13.69 27.68 6.43
CA GLN A 21 -12.84 27.15 7.48
C GLN A 21 -13.19 25.72 7.85
N PHE A 22 -12.17 24.89 8.07
CA PHE A 22 -12.38 23.55 8.59
C PHE A 22 -12.76 23.57 10.07
N LYS A 23 -13.95 23.07 10.37
CA LYS A 23 -14.43 22.84 11.74
C LYS A 23 -14.54 21.32 11.98
N TYR A 24 -14.45 20.92 13.25
CA TYR A 24 -14.51 19.53 13.65
C TYR A 24 -15.69 19.32 14.56
N VAL A 25 -16.49 18.28 14.29
CA VAL A 25 -17.71 17.97 15.06
C VAL A 25 -17.71 16.50 15.48
N ASP A 26 -18.32 16.27 16.61
CA ASP A 26 -18.60 14.91 17.07
C ASP A 26 -19.66 14.26 16.18
N LYS A 27 -19.42 13.04 15.74
CA LYS A 27 -20.33 12.30 14.84
C LYS A 27 -21.69 12.04 15.48
N LYS A 28 -21.73 11.71 16.78
CA LYS A 28 -22.95 11.32 17.49
C LYS A 28 -23.74 12.54 17.95
N THR A 29 -23.08 13.44 18.68
CA THR A 29 -23.74 14.60 19.31
C THR A 29 -23.88 15.80 18.38
N LYS A 30 -23.18 15.81 17.24
CA LYS A 30 -23.09 16.95 16.31
C LYS A 30 -22.47 18.21 16.91
N LYS A 31 -22.05 18.17 18.17
CA LYS A 31 -21.43 19.31 18.85
C LYS A 31 -20.03 19.56 18.28
N ARG A 32 -19.69 20.85 18.19
CA ARG A 32 -18.36 21.29 17.76
C ARG A 32 -17.30 20.86 18.77
N ILE A 33 -16.16 20.41 18.29
CA ILE A 33 -14.99 20.12 19.11
C ILE A 33 -14.30 21.45 19.42
N THR A 34 -14.24 21.80 20.70
CA THR A 34 -13.60 23.05 21.20
C THR A 34 -12.38 22.77 22.06
N ASP A 35 -12.18 21.53 22.47
CA ASP A 35 -11.03 21.12 23.27
C ASP A 35 -9.71 21.40 22.55
N LYS A 36 -8.90 22.30 23.12
CA LYS A 36 -7.63 22.77 22.58
C LYS A 36 -6.62 21.63 22.35
N LYS A 37 -6.62 20.61 23.24
CA LYS A 37 -5.74 19.45 23.14
C LYS A 37 -6.06 18.62 21.89
N THR A 38 -7.35 18.33 21.69
CA THR A 38 -7.83 17.58 20.51
C THR A 38 -7.59 18.37 19.22
N LEU A 39 -7.88 19.66 19.19
CA LEU A 39 -7.64 20.51 18.02
C LEU A 39 -6.15 20.59 17.66
N LYS A 40 -5.26 20.76 18.64
CA LYS A 40 -3.81 20.73 18.45
C LYS A 40 -3.34 19.38 17.89
N ARG A 41 -3.88 18.27 18.40
CA ARG A 41 -3.59 16.93 17.88
C ARG A 41 -4.01 16.78 16.40
N ILE A 42 -5.22 17.25 16.07
CA ILE A 42 -5.74 17.19 14.70
C ILE A 42 -4.87 18.06 13.75
N ALA A 43 -4.51 19.26 14.16
CA ALA A 43 -3.62 20.13 13.39
C ALA A 43 -2.27 19.46 13.11
N ASN A 44 -1.70 18.77 14.10
CA ASN A 44 -0.43 18.04 13.97
C ASN A 44 -0.51 16.83 13.02
N MET A 45 -1.70 16.34 12.68
CA MET A 45 -1.86 15.28 11.67
C MET A 45 -1.64 15.79 10.25
N ARG A 46 -1.66 17.11 10.02
CA ARG A 46 -1.46 17.74 8.71
C ARG A 46 -2.33 17.13 7.62
N ILE A 47 -3.63 16.96 7.92
CA ILE A 47 -4.58 16.37 6.98
C ILE A 47 -4.70 17.29 5.75
N PRO A 48 -4.40 16.84 4.53
CA PRO A 48 -4.49 17.69 3.35
C PRO A 48 -5.87 18.32 3.19
N PRO A 49 -5.95 19.62 2.85
CA PRO A 49 -7.23 20.30 2.61
C PRO A 49 -8.09 19.61 1.54
N ALA A 50 -7.48 19.13 0.46
CA ALA A 50 -8.13 18.46 -0.66
C ALA A 50 -8.81 17.14 -0.27
N TYR A 51 -8.41 16.49 0.85
CA TYR A 51 -9.05 15.24 1.25
C TYR A 51 -10.50 15.47 1.69
N LYS A 52 -11.39 14.61 1.21
CA LYS A 52 -12.84 14.64 1.48
C LYS A 52 -13.25 13.55 2.48
N LYS A 53 -14.45 13.65 3.04
CA LYS A 53 -15.06 12.66 3.94
C LYS A 53 -14.17 12.28 5.13
N ILE A 54 -13.45 13.23 5.70
CA ILE A 54 -12.51 13.00 6.81
C ILE A 54 -13.23 12.49 8.05
N LYS A 55 -12.68 11.41 8.59
CA LYS A 55 -13.08 10.76 9.83
C LYS A 55 -11.85 10.64 10.73
N ILE A 56 -11.98 11.06 11.98
CA ILE A 56 -10.84 11.13 12.92
C ILE A 56 -11.20 10.37 14.19
N SER A 57 -10.26 9.61 14.75
CA SER A 57 -10.44 8.95 16.04
C SER A 57 -10.38 9.96 17.18
N LYS A 58 -11.24 9.75 18.20
CA LYS A 58 -11.12 10.45 19.49
C LYS A 58 -9.91 9.98 20.30
N ARG A 59 -9.53 8.72 20.16
CA ARG A 59 -8.49 8.09 20.96
C ARG A 59 -7.10 8.43 20.42
N VAL A 60 -6.24 8.94 21.28
CA VAL A 60 -4.85 9.26 20.94
C VAL A 60 -4.03 8.00 20.63
N GLY A 61 -4.34 6.89 21.30
CA GLY A 61 -3.60 5.63 21.17
C GLY A 61 -3.99 4.76 19.97
N ASP A 62 -5.03 5.12 19.21
CA ASP A 62 -5.44 4.32 18.05
C ASP A 62 -4.35 4.32 16.97
N LYS A 63 -4.10 3.17 16.37
CA LYS A 63 -3.11 3.01 15.28
C LYS A 63 -3.45 3.90 14.09
N VAL A 64 -4.72 3.93 13.68
CA VAL A 64 -5.23 4.82 12.63
C VAL A 64 -5.86 6.03 13.29
N GLN A 65 -5.31 7.20 13.07
CA GLN A 65 -5.76 8.46 13.66
C GLN A 65 -6.79 9.17 12.81
N ALA A 66 -6.68 9.09 11.48
CA ALA A 66 -7.69 9.64 10.57
C ALA A 66 -7.78 8.84 9.27
N ILE A 67 -8.93 8.93 8.60
CA ILE A 67 -9.19 8.38 7.29
C ILE A 67 -9.84 9.47 6.45
N GLY A 68 -9.40 9.61 5.21
CA GLY A 68 -9.99 10.52 4.22
C GLY A 68 -10.05 9.87 2.85
N VAL A 69 -10.56 10.61 1.89
CA VAL A 69 -10.60 10.24 0.47
C VAL A 69 -9.89 11.34 -0.31
N ASP A 70 -8.91 10.99 -1.12
CA ASP A 70 -8.22 11.94 -2.01
C ASP A 70 -9.06 12.28 -3.26
N ASP A 71 -8.56 13.17 -4.10
CA ASP A 71 -9.29 13.61 -5.30
C ASP A 71 -9.45 12.50 -6.35
N ALA A 72 -8.59 11.49 -6.33
CA ALA A 72 -8.73 10.29 -7.17
C ALA A 72 -9.71 9.25 -6.58
N GLY A 73 -10.43 9.57 -5.50
CA GLY A 73 -11.40 8.68 -4.86
C GLY A 73 -10.77 7.60 -3.97
N ARG A 74 -9.45 7.60 -3.76
CA ARG A 74 -8.73 6.58 -3.00
C ARG A 74 -8.80 6.89 -1.51
N LYS A 75 -9.00 5.85 -0.68
CA LYS A 75 -8.94 5.97 0.78
C LYS A 75 -7.50 6.21 1.22
N GLN A 76 -7.30 7.25 2.03
CA GLN A 76 -6.02 7.62 2.64
C GLN A 76 -6.10 7.47 4.15
N TYR A 77 -5.07 6.92 4.75
CA TYR A 77 -5.00 6.64 6.19
C TYR A 77 -3.88 7.46 6.81
N ILE A 78 -4.18 8.12 7.92
CA ILE A 78 -3.19 8.83 8.75
C ILE A 78 -2.99 8.02 10.01
N TYR A 79 -1.77 7.55 10.20
CA TYR A 79 -1.41 6.69 11.32
C TYR A 79 -0.83 7.47 12.50
N ASN A 80 -0.91 6.88 13.68
CA ASN A 80 -0.21 7.34 14.87
C ASN A 80 1.30 7.30 14.63
N LYS A 81 2.01 8.38 15.02
CA LYS A 81 3.47 8.48 14.82
C LYS A 81 4.24 7.34 15.50
N LYS A 82 3.87 6.98 16.74
CA LYS A 82 4.49 5.88 17.46
C LYS A 82 4.31 4.55 16.71
N PHE A 83 3.09 4.29 16.24
CA PHE A 83 2.81 3.09 15.43
C PHE A 83 3.62 3.06 14.14
N VAL A 84 3.77 4.20 13.45
CA VAL A 84 4.60 4.29 12.23
C VAL A 84 6.06 3.97 12.56
N GLN A 85 6.59 4.52 13.63
CA GLN A 85 7.96 4.26 14.08
C GLN A 85 8.19 2.78 14.41
N GLU A 86 7.30 2.17 15.22
CA GLU A 86 7.34 0.74 15.53
C GLU A 86 7.32 -0.13 14.27
N GLN A 87 6.47 0.22 13.28
CA GLN A 87 6.42 -0.52 12.02
C GLN A 87 7.66 -0.32 11.15
N GLN A 88 8.30 0.85 11.21
CA GLN A 88 9.58 1.09 10.52
C GLN A 88 10.71 0.26 11.12
N GLU A 89 10.76 0.15 12.44
CA GLU A 89 11.76 -0.68 13.14
C GLU A 89 11.59 -2.17 12.76
N ILE A 90 10.36 -2.69 12.80
CA ILE A 90 10.05 -4.06 12.38
C ILE A 90 10.48 -4.28 10.92
N LYS A 91 10.07 -3.37 10.03
CA LYS A 91 10.43 -3.44 8.61
C LYS A 91 11.95 -3.44 8.40
N PHE A 92 12.68 -2.65 9.17
CA PHE A 92 14.14 -2.60 9.08
C PHE A 92 14.79 -3.93 9.50
N GLN A 93 14.32 -4.54 10.61
CA GLN A 93 14.77 -5.85 11.04
C GLN A 93 14.47 -6.94 10.01
N ASP A 94 13.25 -6.94 9.45
CA ASP A 94 12.87 -7.87 8.38
C ASP A 94 13.75 -7.70 7.14
N LEU A 95 14.11 -6.47 6.79
CA LEU A 95 15.00 -6.18 5.66
C LEU A 95 16.43 -6.73 5.90
N ILE A 96 16.95 -6.62 7.13
CA ILE A 96 18.23 -7.22 7.49
C ILE A 96 18.18 -8.75 7.34
N GLN A 97 17.11 -9.39 7.83
CA GLN A 97 16.94 -10.84 7.68
C GLN A 97 16.78 -11.27 6.23
N PHE A 98 16.05 -10.49 5.44
CA PHE A 98 15.95 -10.70 3.99
C PHE A 98 17.31 -10.60 3.31
N GLY A 99 18.10 -9.55 3.64
CA GLY A 99 19.45 -9.36 3.10
C GLY A 99 20.38 -10.55 3.34
N LYS A 100 20.28 -11.21 4.51
CA LYS A 100 21.04 -12.43 4.80
C LYS A 100 20.65 -13.62 3.91
N LYS A 101 19.42 -13.66 3.41
CA LYS A 101 18.87 -14.79 2.63
C LYS A 101 18.89 -14.56 1.12
N ILE A 102 19.03 -13.32 0.65
CA ILE A 102 18.87 -12.97 -0.77
C ILE A 102 19.84 -13.75 -1.68
N LYS A 103 21.08 -13.98 -1.24
CA LYS A 103 22.06 -14.75 -2.00
C LYS A 103 21.56 -16.18 -2.29
N ARG A 104 21.02 -16.85 -1.26
CA ARG A 104 20.45 -18.20 -1.40
C ARG A 104 19.22 -18.18 -2.31
N ILE A 105 18.32 -17.22 -2.11
CA ILE A 105 17.13 -17.07 -2.97
C ILE A 105 17.53 -16.94 -4.43
N ARG A 106 18.53 -16.13 -4.76
CA ARG A 106 19.05 -15.98 -6.14
C ARG A 106 19.63 -17.28 -6.70
N GLN A 107 20.29 -18.08 -5.86
CA GLN A 107 20.81 -19.40 -6.26
C GLN A 107 19.67 -20.36 -6.57
N ASP A 108 18.65 -20.45 -5.69
CA ASP A 108 17.48 -21.30 -5.88
C ASP A 108 16.69 -20.89 -7.14
N VAL A 109 16.52 -19.59 -7.37
CA VAL A 109 15.90 -19.06 -8.60
C VAL A 109 16.63 -19.52 -9.85
N LYS A 110 17.96 -19.36 -9.90
CA LYS A 110 18.77 -19.81 -11.05
C LYS A 110 18.65 -21.32 -11.27
N TYR A 111 18.69 -22.11 -10.19
CA TYR A 111 18.55 -23.55 -10.26
C TYR A 111 17.20 -23.96 -10.87
N HIS A 112 16.09 -23.41 -10.38
CA HIS A 112 14.76 -23.77 -10.89
C HIS A 112 14.50 -23.30 -12.32
N ILE A 113 15.04 -22.16 -12.73
CA ILE A 113 14.92 -21.68 -14.12
C ILE A 113 15.69 -22.61 -15.07
N SER A 114 16.90 -23.04 -14.70
CA SER A 114 17.75 -23.88 -15.56
C SER A 114 17.33 -25.35 -15.63
N LYS A 115 16.51 -25.79 -14.67
CA LYS A 115 16.09 -27.20 -14.60
C LYS A 115 15.24 -27.59 -15.81
N LYS A 116 15.55 -28.73 -16.44
CA LYS A 116 14.74 -29.32 -17.52
C LYS A 116 13.45 -29.93 -16.99
N THR A 117 12.49 -29.10 -16.64
CA THR A 117 11.13 -29.47 -16.19
C THR A 117 10.13 -28.81 -17.11
N ASP A 118 8.85 -29.22 -16.97
CA ASP A 118 7.74 -28.56 -17.66
C ASP A 118 7.79 -27.03 -17.41
N ILE A 119 7.44 -26.25 -18.44
CA ILE A 119 7.36 -24.78 -18.35
C ILE A 119 6.31 -24.33 -17.34
N TYR A 120 5.30 -25.15 -17.06
CA TYR A 120 4.26 -24.91 -16.06
C TYR A 120 4.61 -25.46 -14.68
N ASP A 121 5.83 -26.01 -14.49
CA ASP A 121 6.29 -26.37 -13.13
C ASP A 121 6.20 -25.15 -12.21
N ARG A 122 5.50 -25.34 -11.09
CA ARG A 122 5.21 -24.25 -10.15
C ARG A 122 6.46 -23.55 -9.65
N SER A 123 7.51 -24.30 -9.34
CA SER A 123 8.77 -23.73 -8.82
C SER A 123 9.47 -22.93 -9.90
N LYS A 124 9.42 -23.39 -11.14
CA LYS A 124 9.99 -22.68 -12.29
C LYS A 124 9.26 -21.37 -12.55
N VAL A 125 7.92 -21.40 -12.59
CA VAL A 125 7.10 -20.18 -12.80
C VAL A 125 7.33 -19.15 -11.70
N ILE A 126 7.34 -19.59 -10.43
CA ILE A 126 7.62 -18.68 -9.29
C ILE A 126 9.03 -18.08 -9.42
N SER A 127 10.01 -18.90 -9.79
CA SER A 127 11.39 -18.45 -9.97
C SER A 127 11.52 -17.44 -11.10
N MET A 128 10.79 -17.60 -12.20
CA MET A 128 10.74 -16.61 -13.29
C MET A 128 10.14 -15.27 -12.81
N VAL A 129 9.06 -15.31 -12.04
CA VAL A 129 8.47 -14.09 -11.45
C VAL A 129 9.47 -13.40 -10.54
N ILE A 130 10.14 -14.14 -9.64
CA ILE A 130 11.16 -13.57 -8.74
C ILE A 130 12.33 -13.00 -9.54
N TYR A 131 12.76 -13.68 -10.59
CA TYR A 131 13.82 -13.20 -11.49
C TYR A 131 13.48 -11.86 -12.14
N LEU A 132 12.26 -11.71 -12.66
CA LEU A 132 11.79 -10.45 -13.24
C LEU A 132 11.71 -9.33 -12.19
N MET A 133 11.29 -9.65 -10.97
CA MET A 133 11.25 -8.67 -9.89
C MET A 133 12.65 -8.23 -9.46
N ASP A 134 13.61 -9.15 -9.37
CA ASP A 134 14.97 -8.88 -8.89
C ASP A 134 15.84 -8.18 -9.95
N ASN A 135 15.72 -8.56 -11.22
CA ASN A 135 16.60 -8.06 -12.28
C ASN A 135 15.97 -6.93 -13.11
N CYS A 136 14.65 -6.91 -13.27
CA CYS A 136 13.94 -5.91 -14.07
C CYS A 136 13.17 -4.91 -13.22
N ASN A 137 13.24 -5.01 -11.87
CA ASN A 137 12.49 -4.17 -10.94
C ASN A 137 10.97 -4.17 -11.15
N PHE A 138 10.42 -5.26 -11.68
CA PHE A 138 8.99 -5.38 -11.89
C PHE A 138 8.28 -5.52 -10.55
N ARG A 139 7.14 -4.88 -10.42
CA ARG A 139 6.21 -5.14 -9.31
C ARG A 139 5.48 -6.45 -9.57
N ILE A 140 5.00 -7.09 -8.49
CA ILE A 140 4.31 -8.38 -8.61
C ILE A 140 3.08 -8.32 -9.54
N GLY A 141 2.29 -7.26 -9.47
CA GLY A 141 1.00 -7.15 -10.17
C GLY A 141 -0.14 -7.84 -9.41
N THR A 142 -1.37 -7.41 -9.66
CA THR A 142 -2.60 -8.06 -9.18
C THR A 142 -3.71 -7.92 -10.22
N GLU A 143 -4.61 -8.88 -10.27
CA GLU A 143 -5.79 -8.82 -11.16
C GLU A 143 -6.70 -7.63 -10.84
N GLU A 144 -6.77 -7.17 -9.59
CA GLU A 144 -7.54 -6.00 -9.20
C GLU A 144 -6.99 -4.73 -9.86
N TYR A 145 -5.67 -4.52 -9.83
CA TYR A 145 -5.04 -3.36 -10.48
C TYR A 145 -5.13 -3.41 -11.99
N LYS A 146 -5.02 -4.60 -12.57
CA LYS A 146 -5.23 -4.81 -14.01
C LYS A 146 -6.65 -4.40 -14.43
N LYS A 147 -7.67 -4.83 -13.68
CA LYS A 147 -9.08 -4.51 -13.96
C LYS A 147 -9.40 -3.03 -13.75
N LEU A 148 -8.89 -2.41 -12.67
CA LEU A 148 -9.25 -1.04 -12.31
C LEU A 148 -8.45 0.03 -13.08
N TYR A 149 -7.20 -0.25 -13.40
CA TYR A 149 -6.27 0.77 -13.90
C TYR A 149 -5.54 0.35 -15.18
N ASN A 150 -5.83 -0.83 -15.72
CA ASN A 150 -5.12 -1.42 -16.87
C ASN A 150 -3.58 -1.42 -16.68
N THR A 151 -3.13 -1.68 -15.44
CA THR A 151 -1.72 -1.75 -15.07
C THR A 151 -1.30 -3.18 -14.75
N TYR A 152 -0.10 -3.54 -15.14
CA TYR A 152 0.41 -4.90 -15.10
C TYR A 152 1.65 -5.00 -14.20
N GLY A 153 2.05 -6.21 -13.90
CA GLY A 153 3.26 -6.57 -13.20
C GLY A 153 3.65 -8.02 -13.52
N ALA A 154 4.71 -8.53 -12.91
CA ALA A 154 5.31 -9.82 -13.24
C ALA A 154 4.31 -10.99 -13.33
N THR A 155 3.29 -11.02 -12.45
CA THR A 155 2.29 -12.11 -12.41
C THR A 155 1.07 -11.88 -13.30
N THR A 156 0.95 -10.71 -13.92
CA THR A 156 -0.21 -10.34 -14.77
C THR A 156 0.18 -10.00 -16.18
N LEU A 157 1.43 -10.28 -16.57
CA LEU A 157 1.90 -10.15 -17.95
C LEU A 157 1.10 -11.05 -18.89
N ASN A 158 0.87 -10.57 -20.10
CA ASN A 158 0.22 -11.29 -21.19
C ASN A 158 1.22 -11.48 -22.34
N LYS A 159 0.97 -12.44 -23.23
CA LYS A 159 1.78 -12.66 -24.44
C LYS A 159 1.96 -11.39 -25.28
N ASN A 160 0.96 -10.51 -25.32
CA ASN A 160 1.02 -9.26 -26.10
C ASN A 160 2.00 -8.23 -25.52
N HIS A 161 2.48 -8.43 -24.29
CA HIS A 161 3.51 -7.59 -23.69
C HIS A 161 4.94 -8.05 -24.05
N ILE A 162 5.07 -9.21 -24.72
CA ILE A 162 6.36 -9.81 -25.04
C ILE A 162 6.57 -9.71 -26.56
N ILE A 163 7.62 -9.03 -26.97
CA ILE A 163 8.02 -8.86 -28.35
C ILE A 163 9.32 -9.63 -28.55
N TYR A 164 9.30 -10.63 -29.41
CA TYR A 164 10.49 -11.40 -29.77
C TYR A 164 11.21 -10.74 -30.92
N LYS A 165 12.51 -10.52 -30.76
CA LYS A 165 13.42 -10.01 -31.81
C LYS A 165 14.68 -10.87 -31.80
N ASP A 166 14.87 -11.67 -32.84
CA ASP A 166 16.01 -12.57 -32.96
C ASP A 166 16.16 -13.47 -31.73
N ASN A 167 17.23 -13.29 -30.94
CA ASN A 167 17.51 -14.03 -29.72
C ASN A 167 17.12 -13.26 -28.42
N GLU A 168 16.42 -12.15 -28.55
CA GLU A 168 16.03 -11.30 -27.41
C GLU A 168 14.51 -11.23 -27.25
N ALA A 169 14.06 -11.03 -26.01
CA ALA A 169 12.67 -10.75 -25.69
C ALA A 169 12.55 -9.39 -25.03
N GLU A 170 11.83 -8.48 -25.68
CA GLU A 170 11.50 -7.17 -25.11
C GLU A 170 10.14 -7.24 -24.42
N ILE A 171 10.06 -6.75 -23.18
CA ILE A 171 8.81 -6.73 -22.42
C ILE A 171 8.30 -5.29 -22.30
N ARG A 172 7.13 -5.01 -22.89
CA ARG A 172 6.49 -3.70 -22.89
C ARG A 172 5.11 -3.75 -22.24
N PHE A 173 4.89 -2.99 -21.20
CA PHE A 173 3.59 -2.88 -20.54
C PHE A 173 3.48 -1.59 -19.73
N VAL A 174 2.25 -1.22 -19.36
CA VAL A 174 1.99 -0.11 -18.45
C VAL A 174 2.07 -0.64 -17.02
N GLY A 175 3.11 -0.28 -16.30
CA GLY A 175 3.28 -0.59 -14.88
C GLY A 175 2.62 0.46 -13.98
N LYS A 176 2.59 0.17 -12.68
CA LYS A 176 2.09 1.10 -11.65
C LYS A 176 3.19 2.06 -11.22
#